data_fd1e2eed7583fbaf04881427e9884d16
#
_entry.id   fd1e2eed7583fbaf04881427e9884d16
#
_cell.length_a   1.000
_cell.length_b   1.000
_cell.length_c   1.000
_cell.angle_alpha   90.00
_cell.angle_beta   90.00
_cell.angle_gamma   90.00
#
_symmetry.space_group_name_H-M   'P 1'
#
loop_
_entity.id
_entity.type
_entity.pdbx_description
1 polymer ?
#
loop_
_entity_poly.entity_id
_entity_poly.type
_entity_poly.pdbx_seq_one_letter_code
_entity_poly.pdbx_strand_id
1 'polypeptide(L)'
;MRAEVLVAASALALAARPGPAAAQTVVELRASTTKYRFADLTHTFANRVVLDTLYLGVPGMNELYLGAGYQLRPATGISIAPLLYFVGGKENAERGACLAASLSLDRAGWKVLGFGGHFFRASGGVSDYTFVDALDLTRTLGRWELGASAGAYHTNGELTALAGPTVKRNDRRGAWAASARFGSDTEVRLIRVLSF
;
A
#
# COMPACT_ATOMS: atom_id res chain seq x y z
N MET A 1 -21.77 5.41 -14.66
CA MET A 1 -21.15 4.92 -13.40
C MET A 1 -19.71 5.39 -13.42
N ARG A 2 -19.37 6.34 -12.60
CA ARG A 2 -17.98 6.79 -12.44
C ARG A 2 -17.28 5.74 -11.59
N ALA A 3 -16.23 5.11 -12.14
CA ALA A 3 -15.36 4.26 -11.38
C ALA A 3 -14.63 5.17 -10.38
N GLU A 4 -15.09 5.21 -9.16
CA GLU A 4 -14.42 5.90 -8.08
C GLU A 4 -13.14 5.13 -7.75
N VAL A 5 -12.06 5.85 -7.80
CA VAL A 5 -10.72 5.33 -7.76
C VAL A 5 -10.33 5.04 -6.33
N LEU A 6 -10.06 3.79 -6.07
CA LEU A 6 -9.41 3.38 -4.82
C LEU A 6 -7.96 3.85 -4.86
N VAL A 7 -7.68 4.95 -4.18
CA VAL A 7 -6.31 5.43 -4.01
C VAL A 7 -5.65 4.65 -2.89
N ALA A 8 -4.60 4.00 -3.24
CA ALA A 8 -3.93 3.11 -2.35
C ALA A 8 -2.43 3.31 -2.36
N ALA A 9 -1.89 3.77 -1.26
CA ALA A 9 -0.48 3.77 -0.99
C ALA A 9 -0.12 2.56 -0.10
N SER A 10 0.74 1.67 -0.54
CA SER A 10 1.26 0.58 0.28
C SER A 10 2.77 0.66 0.34
N ALA A 11 3.29 1.15 1.44
CA ALA A 11 4.67 0.92 1.82
C ALA A 11 4.77 -0.50 2.39
N LEU A 12 5.00 -1.49 1.53
CA LEU A 12 5.24 -2.85 1.97
C LEU A 12 6.68 -2.97 2.42
N ALA A 13 6.94 -2.69 3.70
CA ALA A 13 8.19 -3.07 4.31
C ALA A 13 8.28 -4.60 4.32
N LEU A 14 8.99 -5.17 3.34
CA LEU A 14 9.44 -6.56 3.41
C LEU A 14 10.25 -6.71 4.70
N ALA A 15 9.78 -7.56 5.61
CA ALA A 15 10.42 -7.84 6.87
C ALA A 15 11.91 -8.18 6.63
N ALA A 16 12.76 -7.19 6.80
CA ALA A 16 14.18 -7.42 6.94
C ALA A 16 14.40 -8.24 8.23
N ARG A 17 15.30 -9.19 8.19
CA ARG A 17 15.80 -9.87 9.39
C ARG A 17 16.18 -8.80 10.43
N PRO A 18 16.02 -9.06 11.74
CA PRO A 18 16.43 -8.14 12.79
C PRO A 18 17.97 -8.05 12.83
N GLY A 19 18.52 -7.25 11.92
CA GLY A 19 19.87 -6.74 11.96
C GLY A 19 19.86 -5.30 12.48
N PRO A 20 21.02 -4.68 12.78
CA PRO A 20 21.08 -3.25 13.04
C PRO A 20 20.36 -2.54 11.88
N ALA A 21 19.60 -1.50 12.21
CA ALA A 21 18.75 -0.81 11.24
C ALA A 21 19.60 -0.29 10.06
N ALA A 22 19.75 -1.11 9.04
CA ALA A 22 20.33 -0.68 7.77
C ALA A 22 19.30 0.15 7.03
N ALA A 23 19.77 1.15 6.29
CA ALA A 23 18.90 1.85 5.36
C ALA A 23 18.35 0.85 4.34
N GLN A 24 17.08 0.97 4.00
CA GLN A 24 16.40 0.07 3.08
C GLN A 24 15.60 0.87 2.06
N THR A 25 15.71 0.51 0.80
CA THR A 25 14.86 1.04 -0.26
C THR A 25 13.96 -0.08 -0.77
N VAL A 26 12.69 0.20 -0.89
CA VAL A 26 11.68 -0.69 -1.45
C VAL A 26 11.02 0.01 -2.64
N VAL A 27 10.87 -0.71 -3.74
CA VAL A 27 10.09 -0.27 -4.90
C VAL A 27 8.95 -1.26 -5.09
N GLU A 28 7.74 -0.75 -5.18
CA GLU A 28 6.57 -1.55 -5.50
C GLU A 28 5.92 -1.07 -6.79
N LEU A 29 5.64 -2.00 -7.69
CA LEU A 29 4.93 -1.76 -8.94
C LEU A 29 3.68 -2.62 -8.97
N ARG A 30 2.54 -2.02 -9.31
CA ARG A 30 1.25 -2.73 -9.44
C ARG A 30 0.55 -2.41 -10.74
N ALA A 31 -0.14 -3.41 -11.26
CA ALA A 31 -1.13 -3.27 -12.32
C ALA A 31 -2.38 -4.08 -11.94
N SER A 32 -3.54 -3.61 -12.36
CA SER A 32 -4.80 -4.33 -12.12
C SER A 32 -5.72 -4.33 -13.34
N THR A 33 -6.71 -5.22 -13.32
CA THR A 33 -7.76 -5.31 -14.33
C THR A 33 -8.64 -4.07 -14.39
N THR A 34 -8.68 -3.28 -13.33
CA THR A 34 -9.39 -1.99 -13.28
C THR A 34 -8.60 -0.84 -13.92
N LYS A 35 -7.53 -1.17 -14.66
CA LYS A 35 -6.60 -0.21 -15.32
C LYS A 35 -5.82 0.68 -14.35
N TYR A 36 -5.78 0.30 -13.11
CA TYR A 36 -5.00 0.93 -12.07
C TYR A 36 -3.51 0.64 -12.26
N ARG A 37 -2.69 1.68 -12.24
CA ARG A 37 -1.23 1.62 -12.28
C ARG A 37 -0.69 2.31 -11.04
N PHE A 38 0.28 1.69 -10.43
CA PHE A 38 0.84 2.17 -9.19
C PHE A 38 2.34 1.94 -9.19
N ALA A 39 3.08 2.94 -8.75
CA ALA A 39 4.51 2.83 -8.49
C ALA A 39 4.81 3.54 -7.17
N ASP A 40 5.47 2.84 -6.27
CA ASP A 40 5.83 3.32 -4.97
C ASP A 40 7.33 3.15 -4.74
N LEU A 41 7.96 4.17 -4.17
CA LEU A 41 9.35 4.19 -3.75
C LEU A 41 9.41 4.60 -2.28
N THR A 42 9.62 3.65 -1.40
CA THR A 42 9.82 3.87 0.03
C THR A 42 11.31 3.77 0.37
N HIS A 43 11.86 4.76 1.04
CA HIS A 43 13.20 4.70 1.64
C HIS A 43 13.12 4.87 3.17
N THR A 44 13.58 3.85 3.89
CA THR A 44 13.71 3.89 5.35
C THR A 44 15.18 4.09 5.71
N PHE A 45 15.51 5.19 6.35
CA PHE A 45 16.86 5.49 6.84
C PHE A 45 17.20 4.66 8.08
N ALA A 46 18.50 4.57 8.39
CA ALA A 46 18.98 3.88 9.59
C ALA A 46 18.42 4.47 10.91
N ASN A 47 18.10 5.75 10.94
CA ASN A 47 17.44 6.44 12.05
C ASN A 47 15.91 6.25 12.06
N ARG A 48 15.37 5.39 11.18
CA ARG A 48 13.95 5.06 11.04
C ARG A 48 13.08 6.15 10.46
N VAL A 49 13.62 7.25 9.98
CA VAL A 49 12.86 8.19 9.14
C VAL A 49 12.48 7.46 7.85
N VAL A 50 11.26 7.65 7.41
CA VAL A 50 10.73 7.09 6.18
C VAL A 50 10.46 8.24 5.22
N LEU A 51 10.95 8.14 4.00
CA LEU A 51 10.51 8.94 2.86
C LEU A 51 9.80 8.02 1.89
N ASP A 52 8.70 8.51 1.35
CA ASP A 52 7.82 7.74 0.50
C ASP A 52 7.33 8.58 -0.68
N THR A 53 7.40 8.03 -1.88
CA THR A 53 6.93 8.67 -3.09
C THR A 53 6.09 7.69 -3.87
N LEU A 54 4.82 8.03 -4.04
CA LEU A 54 3.85 7.15 -4.66
C LEU A 54 3.20 7.83 -5.87
N TYR A 55 3.17 7.14 -6.98
CA TYR A 55 2.45 7.50 -8.18
C TYR A 55 1.24 6.60 -8.37
N LEU A 56 0.09 7.21 -8.61
CA LEU A 56 -1.16 6.56 -8.94
C LEU A 56 -1.65 7.03 -10.30
N GLY A 57 -1.92 6.11 -11.20
CA GLY A 57 -2.50 6.39 -12.50
C GLY A 57 -3.72 5.52 -12.78
N VAL A 58 -4.82 6.16 -13.14
CA VAL A 58 -6.04 5.53 -13.67
C VAL A 58 -6.50 6.33 -14.88
N PRO A 59 -7.38 5.79 -15.73
CA PRO A 59 -7.88 6.54 -16.87
C PRO A 59 -8.51 7.89 -16.45
N GLY A 60 -7.95 8.99 -16.95
CA GLY A 60 -8.43 10.35 -16.66
C GLY A 60 -7.94 10.96 -15.35
N MET A 61 -6.99 10.30 -14.64
CA MET A 61 -6.43 10.86 -13.42
C MET A 61 -5.01 10.34 -13.17
N ASN A 62 -4.10 11.25 -12.80
CA ASN A 62 -2.75 10.91 -12.38
C ASN A 62 -2.39 11.69 -11.13
N GLU A 63 -1.97 11.01 -10.08
CA GLU A 63 -1.62 11.61 -8.80
C GLU A 63 -0.21 11.24 -8.36
N LEU A 64 0.43 12.17 -7.66
CA LEU A 64 1.71 12.00 -7.01
C LEU A 64 1.55 12.31 -5.52
N TYR A 65 2.00 11.40 -4.68
CA TYR A 65 2.05 11.51 -3.24
C TYR A 65 3.51 11.65 -2.82
N LEU A 66 3.83 12.68 -2.07
CA LEU A 66 5.14 12.88 -1.47
C LEU A 66 4.98 12.84 0.04
N GLY A 67 5.54 11.82 0.67
CA GLY A 67 5.32 11.51 2.06
C GLY A 67 6.59 11.40 2.90
N ALA A 68 6.42 11.65 4.18
CA ALA A 68 7.43 11.39 5.20
C ALA A 68 6.78 10.83 6.47
N GLY A 69 7.56 10.06 7.20
CA GLY A 69 7.09 9.44 8.43
C GLY A 69 8.21 8.85 9.27
N TYR A 70 7.83 8.01 10.21
CA TYR A 70 8.78 7.38 11.12
C TYR A 70 8.39 5.93 11.43
N GLN A 71 9.33 4.99 11.29
CA GLN A 71 9.10 3.58 11.56
C GLN A 71 9.22 3.28 13.06
N LEU A 72 8.13 2.91 13.69
CA LEU A 72 8.05 2.39 15.04
C LEU A 72 8.20 0.86 15.01
N ARG A 73 8.91 0.31 15.98
CA ARG A 73 9.06 -1.14 16.18
C ARG A 73 8.73 -1.49 17.62
N PRO A 74 7.43 -1.53 17.99
CA PRO A 74 7.00 -1.72 19.38
C PRO A 74 7.36 -3.10 19.94
N ALA A 75 7.50 -4.12 19.08
CA ALA A 75 7.94 -5.45 19.47
C ALA A 75 8.65 -6.15 18.31
N THR A 76 9.33 -7.26 18.58
CA THR A 76 9.95 -8.11 17.57
C THR A 76 8.89 -8.61 16.58
N GLY A 77 9.14 -8.42 15.28
CA GLY A 77 8.25 -8.80 14.20
C GLY A 77 7.08 -7.82 13.98
N ILE A 78 7.02 -6.70 14.70
CA ILE A 78 5.98 -5.67 14.50
C ILE A 78 6.63 -4.37 14.06
N SER A 79 6.15 -3.80 12.98
CA SER A 79 6.54 -2.48 12.48
C SER A 79 5.29 -1.68 12.13
N ILE A 80 5.26 -0.43 12.53
CA ILE A 80 4.20 0.53 12.21
C ILE A 80 4.89 1.80 11.74
N ALA A 81 4.48 2.36 10.61
CA ALA A 81 4.99 3.66 10.16
C ALA A 81 3.80 4.61 9.88
N PRO A 82 3.54 5.57 10.77
CA PRO A 82 2.70 6.71 10.44
C PRO A 82 3.40 7.57 9.39
N LEU A 83 2.62 8.04 8.40
CA LEU A 83 3.07 8.77 7.23
C LEU A 83 2.14 9.95 6.97
N LEU A 84 2.72 11.10 6.65
CA LEU A 84 2.00 12.27 6.17
C LEU A 84 2.42 12.52 4.72
N TYR A 85 1.44 12.60 3.82
CA TYR A 85 1.64 12.89 2.40
C TYR A 85 1.06 14.24 2.02
N PHE A 86 1.75 14.90 1.11
CA PHE A 86 1.18 15.93 0.25
C PHE A 86 0.81 15.29 -1.09
N VAL A 87 -0.40 15.58 -1.56
CA VAL A 87 -0.98 14.97 -2.76
C VAL A 87 -1.24 16.05 -3.80
N GLY A 88 -0.84 15.76 -5.02
CA GLY A 88 -1.11 16.62 -6.17
C GLY A 88 -1.03 15.84 -7.48
N GLY A 89 -1.55 16.41 -8.57
CA GLY A 89 -1.55 15.70 -9.83
C GLY A 89 -2.12 16.52 -10.97
N LYS A 90 -2.50 15.80 -12.04
CA LYS A 90 -3.04 16.36 -13.29
C LYS A 90 -4.43 15.81 -13.58
N GLU A 91 -5.14 16.49 -14.48
CA GLU A 91 -6.51 16.15 -14.90
C GLU A 91 -7.50 16.28 -13.73
N ASN A 92 -8.21 15.22 -13.38
CA ASN A 92 -9.16 15.19 -12.26
C ASN A 92 -8.48 14.85 -10.92
N ALA A 93 -7.15 15.01 -10.84
CA ALA A 93 -6.40 14.67 -9.64
C ALA A 93 -6.79 15.50 -8.43
N GLU A 94 -6.74 14.89 -7.30
CA GLU A 94 -7.00 15.51 -6.02
C GLU A 94 -5.79 16.34 -5.57
N ARG A 95 -6.05 17.32 -4.74
CA ARG A 95 -5.01 18.09 -4.06
C ARG A 95 -5.33 18.17 -2.59
N GLY A 96 -4.39 17.80 -1.77
CA GLY A 96 -4.61 17.78 -0.34
C GLY A 96 -3.47 17.16 0.45
N ALA A 97 -3.81 16.63 1.61
CA ALA A 97 -2.91 15.90 2.47
C ALA A 97 -3.53 14.53 2.82
N CYS A 98 -2.69 13.54 3.02
CA CYS A 98 -3.14 12.23 3.46
C CYS A 98 -2.36 11.82 4.72
N LEU A 99 -3.08 11.52 5.79
CA LEU A 99 -2.51 10.90 6.98
C LEU A 99 -2.73 9.39 6.87
N ALA A 100 -1.65 8.64 6.78
CA ALA A 100 -1.69 7.21 6.58
C ALA A 100 -0.81 6.45 7.56
N ALA A 101 -0.95 5.14 7.59
CA ALA A 101 -0.07 4.25 8.33
C ALA A 101 0.16 2.95 7.58
N SER A 102 1.41 2.49 7.57
CA SER A 102 1.74 1.12 7.19
C SER A 102 1.90 0.25 8.42
N LEU A 103 1.49 -1.01 8.31
CA LEU A 103 1.61 -2.04 9.33
C LEU A 103 2.31 -3.26 8.74
N SER A 104 3.30 -3.79 9.45
CA SER A 104 3.88 -5.09 9.16
C SER A 104 3.96 -5.91 10.44
N LEU A 105 3.46 -7.14 10.38
CA LEU A 105 3.62 -8.12 11.44
C LEU A 105 4.16 -9.41 10.81
N ASP A 106 5.21 -9.97 11.38
CA ASP A 106 5.79 -11.26 10.99
C ASP A 106 6.03 -12.09 12.26
N ARG A 107 5.18 -13.08 12.49
CA ARG A 107 5.27 -13.92 13.68
C ARG A 107 4.81 -15.35 13.40
N ALA A 108 5.64 -16.30 13.79
CA ALA A 108 5.33 -17.75 13.71
C ALA A 108 4.90 -18.21 12.29
N GLY A 109 5.50 -17.60 11.25
CA GLY A 109 5.20 -17.92 9.86
C GLY A 109 3.91 -17.28 9.33
N TRP A 110 3.22 -16.45 10.12
CA TRP A 110 2.14 -15.59 9.67
C TRP A 110 2.65 -14.19 9.43
N LYS A 111 2.15 -13.57 8.38
CA LYS A 111 2.42 -12.18 8.05
C LYS A 111 1.11 -11.42 7.90
N VAL A 112 1.09 -10.23 8.48
CA VAL A 112 0.07 -9.22 8.20
C VAL A 112 0.78 -8.02 7.60
N LEU A 113 0.31 -7.56 6.46
CA LEU A 113 0.75 -6.33 5.85
C LEU A 113 -0.46 -5.45 5.64
N GLY A 114 -0.38 -4.20 6.01
CA GLY A 114 -1.48 -3.28 5.90
C GLY A 114 -1.03 -1.87 5.57
N PHE A 115 -1.83 -1.19 4.77
CA PHE A 115 -1.71 0.22 4.51
C PHE A 115 -3.10 0.84 4.41
N GLY A 116 -3.30 1.94 5.10
CA GLY A 116 -4.54 2.68 5.07
C GLY A 116 -4.37 4.09 5.62
N GLY A 117 -5.36 4.94 5.39
CA GLY A 117 -5.28 6.32 5.80
C GLY A 117 -6.56 7.11 5.57
N HIS A 118 -6.44 8.41 5.80
CA HIS A 118 -7.49 9.38 5.55
C HIS A 118 -6.93 10.54 4.72
N PHE A 119 -7.60 10.82 3.61
CA PHE A 119 -7.29 11.93 2.74
C PHE A 119 -8.15 13.14 3.09
N PHE A 120 -7.49 14.29 3.26
CA PHE A 120 -8.08 15.60 3.50
C PHE A 120 -7.95 16.45 2.25
N ARG A 121 -9.06 16.79 1.64
CA ARG A 121 -9.09 17.59 0.42
C ARG A 121 -8.76 19.06 0.70
N ALA A 122 -7.83 19.63 -0.06
CA ALA A 122 -7.63 21.07 -0.13
C ALA A 122 -8.35 21.69 -1.35
N SER A 123 -8.37 20.97 -2.49
CA SER A 123 -9.08 21.38 -3.70
C SER A 123 -9.31 20.19 -4.63
N GLY A 124 -10.26 20.31 -5.54
CA GLY A 124 -10.65 19.24 -6.48
C GLY A 124 -12.10 18.80 -6.30
N GLY A 125 -12.52 17.79 -7.06
CA GLY A 125 -13.92 17.37 -7.17
C GLY A 125 -14.37 16.27 -6.20
N VAL A 126 -13.43 15.62 -5.48
CA VAL A 126 -13.73 14.48 -4.59
C VAL A 126 -13.74 14.94 -3.13
N SER A 127 -14.64 14.38 -2.35
CA SER A 127 -14.71 14.62 -0.90
C SER A 127 -13.57 13.96 -0.15
N ASP A 128 -13.39 14.30 1.12
CA ASP A 128 -12.53 13.56 2.02
C ASP A 128 -12.91 12.07 2.05
N TYR A 129 -11.92 11.19 2.14
CA TYR A 129 -12.15 9.76 2.18
C TYR A 129 -11.21 9.02 3.11
N THR A 130 -11.67 7.87 3.58
CA THR A 130 -10.88 6.90 4.35
C THR A 130 -10.67 5.65 3.52
N PHE A 131 -9.49 5.09 3.56
CA PHE A 131 -9.16 3.90 2.77
C PHE A 131 -8.30 2.89 3.54
N VAL A 132 -8.48 1.63 3.20
CA VAL A 132 -7.53 0.54 3.43
C VAL A 132 -7.22 -0.04 2.06
N ASP A 133 -6.02 0.19 1.55
CA ASP A 133 -5.67 -0.27 0.21
C ASP A 133 -5.39 -1.76 0.16
N ALA A 134 -4.56 -2.21 1.10
CA ALA A 134 -4.23 -3.59 1.24
C ALA A 134 -4.19 -3.94 2.73
N LEU A 135 -4.89 -4.99 3.07
CA LEU A 135 -4.74 -5.72 4.31
C LEU A 135 -4.54 -7.19 3.94
N ASP A 136 -3.27 -7.58 3.90
CA ASP A 136 -2.89 -8.94 3.52
C ASP A 136 -2.61 -9.76 4.77
N LEU A 137 -3.26 -10.90 4.88
CA LEU A 137 -2.98 -11.94 5.87
C LEU A 137 -2.47 -13.18 5.14
N THR A 138 -1.19 -13.51 5.32
CA THR A 138 -0.57 -14.63 4.61
C THR A 138 0.18 -15.55 5.55
N ARG A 139 0.34 -16.81 5.12
CA ARG A 139 1.19 -17.80 5.75
C ARG A 139 2.37 -18.13 4.86
N THR A 140 3.56 -18.14 5.42
CA THR A 140 4.80 -18.48 4.74
C THR A 140 4.96 -19.99 4.60
N LEU A 141 5.16 -20.45 3.37
CA LEU A 141 5.39 -21.84 2.98
C LEU A 141 6.62 -21.90 2.07
N GLY A 142 7.80 -21.95 2.67
CA GLY A 142 9.07 -21.87 1.94
C GLY A 142 9.24 -20.53 1.23
N ARG A 143 9.26 -20.54 -0.11
CA ARG A 143 9.33 -19.30 -0.92
C ARG A 143 7.98 -18.66 -1.22
N TRP A 144 6.91 -19.33 -0.85
CA TRP A 144 5.56 -18.88 -1.11
C TRP A 144 4.92 -18.33 0.16
N GLU A 145 4.04 -17.37 -0.04
CA GLU A 145 3.11 -16.88 0.97
C GLU A 145 1.71 -17.02 0.36
N LEU A 146 0.81 -17.66 1.07
CA LEU A 146 -0.57 -17.89 0.65
C LEU A 146 -1.51 -17.31 1.68
N GLY A 147 -2.60 -16.68 1.24
CA GLY A 147 -3.54 -16.08 2.16
C GLY A 147 -4.65 -15.30 1.52
N ALA A 148 -5.09 -14.25 2.20
CA ALA A 148 -6.13 -13.35 1.76
C ALA A 148 -5.63 -11.90 1.70
N SER A 149 -6.21 -11.14 0.79
CA SER A 149 -6.03 -9.69 0.63
C SER A 149 -7.39 -9.01 0.72
N ALA A 150 -7.47 -7.92 1.44
CA ALA A 150 -8.66 -7.10 1.51
C ALA A 150 -8.33 -5.63 1.27
N GLY A 151 -9.32 -4.86 0.85
CA GLY A 151 -9.25 -3.42 0.71
C GLY A 151 -10.62 -2.80 0.93
N ALA A 152 -10.66 -1.56 1.36
CA ALA A 152 -11.88 -0.83 1.57
C ALA A 152 -11.69 0.66 1.30
N TYR A 153 -12.74 1.31 0.84
CA TYR A 153 -12.79 2.74 0.57
C TYR A 153 -14.12 3.29 1.05
N HIS A 154 -14.10 4.36 1.82
CA HIS A 154 -15.28 5.02 2.33
C HIS A 154 -15.26 6.51 2.00
N THR A 155 -16.24 6.97 1.27
CA THR A 155 -16.46 8.39 0.92
C THR A 155 -17.94 8.69 0.84
N ASN A 156 -18.36 9.89 1.24
CA ASN A 156 -19.75 10.36 1.16
C ASN A 156 -20.79 9.39 1.78
N GLY A 157 -20.42 8.64 2.82
CA GLY A 157 -21.29 7.65 3.46
C GLY A 157 -21.38 6.30 2.72
N GLU A 158 -20.69 6.15 1.59
CA GLU A 158 -20.64 4.90 0.82
C GLU A 158 -19.36 4.10 1.14
N LEU A 159 -19.51 2.82 1.42
CA LEU A 159 -18.42 1.90 1.65
C LEU A 159 -18.28 0.93 0.47
N THR A 160 -17.11 0.95 -0.14
CA THR A 160 -16.68 -0.05 -1.13
C THR A 160 -15.67 -0.98 -0.46
N ALA A 161 -15.87 -2.28 -0.52
CA ALA A 161 -14.96 -3.25 0.05
C ALA A 161 -14.74 -4.44 -0.89
N LEU A 162 -13.50 -4.91 -0.93
CA LEU A 162 -13.06 -6.03 -1.74
C LEU A 162 -12.22 -6.98 -0.89
N ALA A 163 -12.40 -8.28 -1.05
CA ALA A 163 -11.54 -9.28 -0.41
C ALA A 163 -11.40 -10.52 -1.28
N GLY A 164 -10.31 -11.26 -1.10
CA GLY A 164 -10.12 -12.52 -1.82
C GLY A 164 -8.72 -13.11 -1.64
N PRO A 165 -8.41 -14.20 -2.35
CA PRO A 165 -7.15 -14.90 -2.22
C PRO A 165 -5.97 -14.06 -2.73
N THR A 166 -4.83 -14.26 -2.09
CA THR A 166 -3.54 -13.72 -2.52
C THR A 166 -2.47 -14.79 -2.47
N VAL A 167 -1.57 -14.74 -3.42
CA VAL A 167 -0.37 -15.57 -3.48
C VAL A 167 0.83 -14.69 -3.73
N LYS A 168 1.93 -14.94 -3.01
CA LYS A 168 3.19 -14.24 -3.17
C LYS A 168 4.34 -15.24 -3.27
N ARG A 169 5.28 -14.97 -4.15
CA ARG A 169 6.50 -15.74 -4.31
C ARG A 169 7.71 -14.84 -4.05
N ASN A 170 8.44 -15.14 -3.01
CA ASN A 170 9.66 -14.43 -2.64
C ASN A 170 10.84 -14.89 -3.52
N ASP A 171 11.67 -13.95 -3.94
CA ASP A 171 12.92 -14.16 -4.65
C ASP A 171 14.09 -13.43 -3.95
N ARG A 172 15.29 -13.44 -4.56
CA ARG A 172 16.48 -12.83 -3.97
C ARG A 172 16.41 -11.30 -3.86
N ARG A 173 15.60 -10.65 -4.68
CA ARG A 173 15.50 -9.18 -4.80
C ARG A 173 14.14 -8.64 -4.36
N GLY A 174 13.27 -9.50 -3.81
CA GLY A 174 11.95 -9.07 -3.41
C GLY A 174 10.88 -10.14 -3.60
N ALA A 175 9.76 -9.80 -4.22
CA ALA A 175 8.66 -10.73 -4.42
C ALA A 175 7.79 -10.38 -5.64
N TRP A 176 7.13 -11.40 -6.18
CA TRP A 176 5.96 -11.29 -7.05
C TRP A 176 4.72 -11.67 -6.27
N ALA A 177 3.66 -10.91 -6.40
CA ALA A 177 2.37 -11.27 -5.82
C ALA A 177 1.24 -11.12 -6.85
N ALA A 178 0.21 -11.93 -6.67
CA ALA A 178 -1.05 -11.81 -7.38
C ALA A 178 -2.20 -11.96 -6.39
N SER A 179 -3.23 -11.15 -6.54
CA SER A 179 -4.46 -11.25 -5.76
C SER A 179 -5.69 -11.12 -6.66
N ALA A 180 -6.75 -11.86 -6.32
CA ALA A 180 -8.06 -11.70 -6.91
C ALA A 180 -9.02 -11.30 -5.79
N ARG A 181 -9.61 -10.12 -5.90
CA ARG A 181 -10.48 -9.54 -4.87
C ARG A 181 -11.88 -9.32 -5.43
N PHE A 182 -12.87 -9.67 -4.65
CA PHE A 182 -14.28 -9.65 -4.99
C PHE A 182 -15.07 -8.87 -3.93
N GLY A 183 -16.16 -8.26 -4.32
CA GLY A 183 -17.03 -7.48 -3.44
C GLY A 183 -17.88 -6.53 -4.24
N SER A 184 -17.79 -5.23 -3.96
CA SER A 184 -18.46 -4.19 -4.75
C SER A 184 -18.02 -4.13 -6.21
N ASP A 185 -16.84 -4.69 -6.52
CA ASP A 185 -16.30 -4.89 -7.86
C ASP A 185 -15.44 -6.16 -7.89
N THR A 186 -14.85 -6.48 -9.03
CA THR A 186 -13.88 -7.57 -9.19
C THR A 186 -12.55 -7.00 -9.67
N GLU A 187 -11.49 -7.28 -8.92
CA GLU A 187 -10.15 -6.82 -9.23
C GLU A 187 -9.13 -7.95 -9.18
N VAL A 188 -8.34 -8.09 -10.23
CA VAL A 188 -7.12 -8.91 -10.21
C VAL A 188 -5.91 -7.98 -10.26
N ARG A 189 -5.02 -8.12 -9.28
CA ARG A 189 -3.77 -7.35 -9.17
C ARG A 189 -2.57 -8.23 -9.42
N LEU A 190 -1.59 -7.68 -10.13
CA LEU A 190 -0.23 -8.19 -10.21
C LEU A 190 0.72 -7.17 -9.58
N ILE A 191 1.58 -7.63 -8.70
CA ILE A 191 2.45 -6.79 -7.89
C ILE A 191 3.89 -7.30 -8.02
N ARG A 192 4.84 -6.38 -8.24
CA ARG A 192 6.28 -6.63 -8.11
C ARG A 192 6.85 -5.74 -7.01
N VAL A 193 7.49 -6.35 -6.02
CA VAL A 193 8.23 -5.67 -4.97
C VAL A 193 9.71 -5.94 -5.15
N LEU A 194 10.54 -4.89 -5.08
CA LEU A 194 11.99 -4.95 -5.13
C LEU A 194 12.56 -4.33 -3.85
N SER A 195 13.61 -4.93 -3.30
CA SER A 195 14.29 -4.44 -2.08
C SER A 195 15.79 -4.30 -2.34
N PHE A 196 16.36 -3.19 -1.87
CA PHE A 196 17.77 -2.80 -2.04
C PHE A 196 18.39 -2.39 -0.71
#